data_84259eb97c26564693dd427b9f410cba
#
_entry.id   84259eb97c26564693dd427b9f410cba
#
_cell.length_a   1.000
_cell.length_b   1.000
_cell.length_c   1.000
_cell.angle_alpha   90.00
_cell.angle_beta   90.00
_cell.angle_gamma   90.00
#
_symmetry.space_group_name_H-M   'P 1'
#
loop_
_entity.id
_entity.type
_entity.pdbx_description
1 polymer ?
#
loop_
_entity_poly.entity_id
_entity_poly.type
_entity_poly.pdbx_seq_one_letter_code
_entity_poly.pdbx_strand_id
1 'polypeptide(L)'
;MTLQEYLTSLRHKTVAVIGIGVSNTPLLRRLLTEGIAVTACDRSSREKLGPLADELEAAGATLHLGEGYLDGLTQDVIFRTPGLRPDVPQLLAAQRQGSTLTSEMEVFFQVCPCHMIAVTGSDGKTTTTTIIAELLKAAGRTVHVGGNIGQPLLCQADDMEPEDWAVLELSSFQLMTMDRSPHIAVVTNLAPNHLDVHKDMAEYVAAKENIFRYQRPGDIAVFNQDNDITRQQAGRAVGTVRLFSRRSEPEEGVFLRGEDILCRHNGQERRIMTTADIRLPGVHNVENYMAAIAAVEGLVPDGIIRDFARTFNGVEHRIELVRTYHGVRYYNDSIASSPSRTIAGLRSFPEQVILIAGGYDKHIPFDVLGPEIVEHVKLLVLCGATAGKIRAAVEQAPGYRPDHPEILEVTPFQRAVEAARDRAQPGDVVTLSPACAAFDQFKNFMERGKTFKAIVNGWRE
;
A
#
# COMPACT_ATOMS: atom_id res chain seq x y z
N MET A 1 -10.93 -19.45 17.66
CA MET A 1 -11.97 -19.82 16.68
C MET A 1 -11.31 -19.96 15.34
N THR A 2 -11.53 -21.07 14.65
CA THR A 2 -11.01 -21.28 13.28
C THR A 2 -11.94 -20.64 12.25
N LEU A 3 -11.48 -20.51 10.99
CA LEU A 3 -12.35 -20.05 9.90
C LEU A 3 -13.55 -21.00 9.71
N GLN A 4 -13.33 -22.30 9.79
CA GLN A 4 -14.39 -23.30 9.65
C GLN A 4 -15.46 -23.19 10.79
N GLU A 5 -15.03 -22.90 12.02
CA GLU A 5 -15.98 -22.63 13.12
C GLU A 5 -16.78 -21.36 12.87
N TYR A 6 -16.13 -20.30 12.36
CA TYR A 6 -16.80 -19.07 11.99
C TYR A 6 -17.82 -19.29 10.88
N LEU A 7 -17.45 -19.95 9.79
CA LEU A 7 -18.36 -20.28 8.68
C LEU A 7 -19.54 -21.15 9.14
N THR A 8 -19.27 -22.12 10.01
CA THR A 8 -20.32 -22.96 10.62
C THR A 8 -21.33 -22.11 11.41
N SER A 9 -20.87 -21.07 12.10
CA SER A 9 -21.74 -20.14 12.85
C SER A 9 -22.68 -19.30 11.95
N LEU A 10 -22.37 -19.22 10.65
CA LEU A 10 -23.17 -18.50 9.66
C LEU A 10 -24.22 -19.35 8.96
N ARG A 11 -24.22 -20.70 9.11
CA ARG A 11 -25.09 -21.61 8.34
C ARG A 11 -26.60 -21.37 8.52
N HIS A 12 -26.99 -20.78 9.65
CA HIS A 12 -28.39 -20.44 9.95
C HIS A 12 -28.66 -18.95 9.92
N LYS A 13 -27.74 -18.19 9.30
CA LYS A 13 -27.82 -16.74 9.17
C LYS A 13 -27.90 -16.34 7.72
N THR A 14 -28.53 -15.22 7.47
CA THR A 14 -28.47 -14.54 6.19
C THR A 14 -27.24 -13.61 6.16
N VAL A 15 -26.52 -13.60 5.05
CA VAL A 15 -25.29 -12.83 4.93
C VAL A 15 -25.38 -11.88 3.73
N ALA A 16 -25.05 -10.61 3.93
CA ALA A 16 -24.80 -9.68 2.84
C ALA A 16 -23.29 -9.44 2.70
N VAL A 17 -22.82 -9.37 1.46
CA VAL A 17 -21.44 -8.97 1.15
C VAL A 17 -21.49 -7.76 0.21
N ILE A 18 -21.00 -6.63 0.69
CA ILE A 18 -21.02 -5.35 -0.01
C ILE A 18 -19.67 -5.10 -0.70
N GLY A 19 -19.71 -4.94 -2.03
CA GLY A 19 -18.56 -4.76 -2.92
C GLY A 19 -18.09 -6.09 -3.51
N ILE A 20 -18.41 -6.33 -4.77
CA ILE A 20 -17.96 -7.49 -5.56
C ILE A 20 -16.61 -7.13 -6.22
N GLY A 21 -15.58 -7.02 -5.40
CA GLY A 21 -14.22 -6.66 -5.81
C GLY A 21 -13.18 -7.69 -5.37
N VAL A 22 -11.90 -7.36 -5.57
CA VAL A 22 -10.76 -8.25 -5.29
C VAL A 22 -10.81 -8.82 -3.87
N SER A 23 -11.15 -8.00 -2.87
CA SER A 23 -11.15 -8.43 -1.47
C SER A 23 -12.29 -9.40 -1.14
N ASN A 24 -13.50 -9.15 -1.65
CA ASN A 24 -14.68 -9.89 -1.22
C ASN A 24 -15.10 -11.03 -2.18
N THR A 25 -14.59 -11.06 -3.42
CA THR A 25 -14.95 -12.15 -4.35
C THR A 25 -14.54 -13.54 -3.84
N PRO A 26 -13.34 -13.75 -3.27
CA PRO A 26 -12.99 -15.05 -2.66
C PRO A 26 -13.92 -15.41 -1.49
N LEU A 27 -14.27 -14.44 -0.65
CA LEU A 27 -15.21 -14.65 0.45
C LEU A 27 -16.60 -15.04 -0.05
N LEU A 28 -17.12 -14.35 -1.07
CA LEU A 28 -18.41 -14.71 -1.69
C LEU A 28 -18.43 -16.17 -2.15
N ARG A 29 -17.39 -16.59 -2.90
CA ARG A 29 -17.26 -17.97 -3.37
C ARG A 29 -17.21 -18.96 -2.21
N ARG A 30 -16.44 -18.65 -1.16
CA ARG A 30 -16.31 -19.52 0.00
C ARG A 30 -17.66 -19.67 0.75
N LEU A 31 -18.37 -18.56 1.01
CA LEU A 31 -19.68 -18.58 1.65
C LEU A 31 -20.70 -19.42 0.87
N LEU A 32 -20.75 -19.25 -0.45
CA LEU A 32 -21.64 -20.02 -1.33
C LEU A 32 -21.30 -21.51 -1.34
N THR A 33 -20.02 -21.87 -1.37
CA THR A 33 -19.54 -23.27 -1.28
C THR A 33 -19.94 -23.93 0.03
N GLU A 34 -20.00 -23.18 1.14
CA GLU A 34 -20.46 -23.66 2.45
C GLU A 34 -21.99 -23.70 2.57
N GLY A 35 -22.73 -23.36 1.51
CA GLY A 35 -24.18 -23.38 1.48
C GLY A 35 -24.84 -22.26 2.29
N ILE A 36 -24.12 -21.18 2.55
CA ILE A 36 -24.65 -20.01 3.29
C ILE A 36 -25.48 -19.15 2.33
N ALA A 37 -26.64 -18.68 2.79
CA ALA A 37 -27.50 -17.78 2.03
C ALA A 37 -26.85 -16.39 1.90
N VAL A 38 -26.42 -16.01 0.69
CA VAL A 38 -25.64 -14.79 0.44
C VAL A 38 -26.40 -13.83 -0.47
N THR A 39 -26.46 -12.56 -0.05
CA THR A 39 -26.82 -11.43 -0.91
C THR A 39 -25.54 -10.67 -1.27
N ALA A 40 -25.17 -10.63 -2.55
CA ALA A 40 -24.02 -9.89 -3.02
C ALA A 40 -24.46 -8.51 -3.54
N CYS A 41 -23.95 -7.44 -2.93
CA CYS A 41 -24.35 -6.07 -3.21
C CYS A 41 -23.20 -5.29 -3.87
N ASP A 42 -23.41 -4.62 -5.00
CA ASP A 42 -22.41 -3.78 -5.64
C ASP A 42 -23.03 -2.58 -6.37
N ARG A 43 -22.33 -1.44 -6.33
CA ARG A 43 -22.73 -0.24 -7.10
C ARG A 43 -22.60 -0.43 -8.61
N SER A 44 -21.81 -1.36 -9.06
CA SER A 44 -21.67 -1.69 -10.49
C SER A 44 -22.92 -2.37 -11.01
N SER A 45 -23.27 -2.11 -12.29
CA SER A 45 -24.32 -2.83 -12.96
C SER A 45 -23.89 -4.26 -13.32
N ARG A 46 -24.85 -5.12 -13.66
CA ARG A 46 -24.60 -6.49 -14.11
C ARG A 46 -23.65 -6.55 -15.31
N GLU A 47 -23.86 -5.66 -16.28
CA GLU A 47 -23.03 -5.58 -17.49
C GLU A 47 -21.57 -5.27 -17.16
N LYS A 48 -21.33 -4.42 -16.15
CA LYS A 48 -19.98 -4.07 -15.70
C LYS A 48 -19.29 -5.19 -14.95
N LEU A 49 -20.03 -5.99 -14.18
CA LEU A 49 -19.50 -7.19 -13.52
C LEU A 49 -19.27 -8.34 -14.51
N GLY A 50 -20.03 -8.35 -15.62
CA GLY A 50 -19.88 -9.34 -16.68
C GLY A 50 -20.07 -10.78 -16.20
N PRO A 51 -19.24 -11.74 -16.65
CA PRO A 51 -19.37 -13.16 -16.30
C PRO A 51 -19.36 -13.49 -14.81
N LEU A 52 -18.76 -12.61 -13.97
CA LEU A 52 -18.72 -12.81 -12.53
C LEU A 52 -20.12 -12.74 -11.89
N ALA A 53 -21.01 -11.87 -12.42
CA ALA A 53 -22.38 -11.80 -11.92
C ALA A 53 -23.12 -13.12 -12.19
N ASP A 54 -22.98 -13.69 -13.39
CA ASP A 54 -23.61 -14.95 -13.77
C ASP A 54 -23.05 -16.15 -12.97
N GLU A 55 -21.73 -16.15 -12.72
CA GLU A 55 -21.05 -17.14 -11.87
C GLU A 55 -21.63 -17.13 -10.44
N LEU A 56 -21.71 -15.97 -9.81
CA LEU A 56 -22.19 -15.84 -8.44
C LEU A 56 -23.66 -16.23 -8.31
N GLU A 57 -24.49 -15.82 -9.25
CA GLU A 57 -25.93 -16.17 -9.28
C GLU A 57 -26.14 -17.66 -9.51
N ALA A 58 -25.39 -18.27 -10.45
CA ALA A 58 -25.42 -19.72 -10.67
C ALA A 58 -24.95 -20.53 -9.43
N ALA A 59 -24.05 -19.94 -8.62
CA ALA A 59 -23.64 -20.51 -7.35
C ALA A 59 -24.64 -20.30 -6.20
N GLY A 60 -25.76 -19.60 -6.44
CA GLY A 60 -26.85 -19.38 -5.47
C GLY A 60 -26.87 -18.02 -4.78
N ALA A 61 -26.08 -17.05 -5.20
CA ALA A 61 -26.13 -15.69 -4.64
C ALA A 61 -27.38 -14.94 -5.14
N THR A 62 -27.99 -14.15 -4.27
CA THR A 62 -28.92 -13.09 -4.66
C THR A 62 -28.10 -11.84 -4.98
N LEU A 63 -28.34 -11.20 -6.15
CA LEU A 63 -27.60 -10.02 -6.55
C LEU A 63 -28.41 -8.74 -6.34
N HIS A 64 -27.85 -7.75 -5.61
CA HIS A 64 -28.35 -6.38 -5.50
C HIS A 64 -27.33 -5.43 -6.15
N LEU A 65 -27.58 -5.00 -7.38
CA LEU A 65 -26.60 -4.29 -8.22
C LEU A 65 -27.12 -2.91 -8.66
N GLY A 66 -26.18 -2.00 -8.90
CA GLY A 66 -26.45 -0.67 -9.43
C GLY A 66 -26.97 0.32 -8.40
N GLU A 67 -27.83 1.24 -8.80
CA GLU A 67 -28.45 2.23 -7.94
C GLU A 67 -29.33 1.55 -6.89
N GLY A 68 -29.24 1.97 -5.62
CA GLY A 68 -30.01 1.36 -4.53
C GLY A 68 -29.46 0.02 -4.01
N TYR A 69 -28.26 -0.39 -4.38
CA TYR A 69 -27.65 -1.67 -3.97
C TYR A 69 -27.51 -1.88 -2.45
N LEU A 70 -27.71 -0.83 -1.64
CA LEU A 70 -27.74 -0.87 -0.18
C LEU A 70 -29.15 -0.81 0.39
N ASP A 71 -30.17 -0.68 -0.42
CA ASP A 71 -31.53 -0.50 0.07
C ASP A 71 -32.12 -1.82 0.58
N GLY A 72 -32.83 -1.76 1.69
CA GLY A 72 -33.51 -2.93 2.25
C GLY A 72 -32.60 -4.01 2.84
N LEU A 73 -31.38 -3.65 3.28
CA LEU A 73 -30.48 -4.58 3.97
C LEU A 73 -31.09 -5.01 5.32
N THR A 74 -31.32 -6.31 5.47
CA THR A 74 -31.89 -6.93 6.68
C THR A 74 -31.15 -8.20 7.09
N GLN A 75 -30.02 -8.51 6.45
CA GLN A 75 -29.26 -9.72 6.71
C GLN A 75 -28.65 -9.69 8.11
N ASP A 76 -28.53 -10.87 8.73
CA ASP A 76 -27.99 -11.02 10.09
C ASP A 76 -26.54 -10.56 10.18
N VAL A 77 -25.73 -10.81 9.12
CA VAL A 77 -24.33 -10.41 9.05
C VAL A 77 -24.07 -9.68 7.73
N ILE A 78 -23.45 -8.52 7.81
CA ILE A 78 -23.13 -7.67 6.65
C ILE A 78 -21.62 -7.46 6.58
N PHE A 79 -20.98 -8.04 5.57
CA PHE A 79 -19.57 -7.78 5.24
C PHE A 79 -19.46 -6.50 4.43
N ARG A 80 -18.81 -5.51 4.98
CA ARG A 80 -18.59 -4.20 4.35
C ARG A 80 -17.26 -4.17 3.59
N THR A 81 -17.27 -3.63 2.36
CA THR A 81 -16.01 -3.23 1.71
C THR A 81 -15.37 -2.03 2.43
N PRO A 82 -14.04 -1.98 2.60
CA PRO A 82 -13.37 -0.88 3.32
C PRO A 82 -13.70 0.52 2.79
N GLY A 83 -13.86 0.68 1.47
CA GLY A 83 -14.17 1.97 0.83
C GLY A 83 -15.57 2.53 1.13
N LEU A 84 -16.48 1.73 1.68
CA LEU A 84 -17.79 2.19 2.12
C LEU A 84 -17.74 2.60 3.59
N ARG A 85 -18.16 3.83 3.92
CA ARG A 85 -18.20 4.28 5.32
C ARG A 85 -19.20 3.44 6.13
N PRO A 86 -18.89 3.11 7.41
CA PRO A 86 -19.79 2.32 8.26
C PRO A 86 -21.04 3.09 8.72
N ASP A 87 -21.00 4.42 8.65
CA ASP A 87 -22.05 5.32 9.15
C ASP A 87 -23.01 5.82 8.05
N VAL A 88 -23.02 5.17 6.88
CA VAL A 88 -24.06 5.46 5.87
C VAL A 88 -25.45 5.08 6.38
N PRO A 89 -26.52 5.82 6.03
CA PRO A 89 -27.86 5.63 6.60
C PRO A 89 -28.38 4.20 6.50
N GLN A 90 -28.11 3.51 5.39
CA GLN A 90 -28.58 2.14 5.17
C GLN A 90 -27.92 1.14 6.12
N LEU A 91 -26.62 1.24 6.35
CA LEU A 91 -25.89 0.37 7.29
C LEU A 91 -26.31 0.63 8.74
N LEU A 92 -26.49 1.91 9.11
CA LEU A 92 -27.01 2.28 10.43
C LEU A 92 -28.45 1.77 10.64
N ALA A 93 -29.28 1.78 9.60
CA ALA A 93 -30.64 1.22 9.67
C ALA A 93 -30.62 -0.31 9.88
N ALA A 94 -29.76 -1.02 9.13
CA ALA A 94 -29.58 -2.46 9.29
C ALA A 94 -29.07 -2.83 10.69
N GLN A 95 -28.08 -2.12 11.23
CA GLN A 95 -27.59 -2.34 12.59
C GLN A 95 -28.67 -2.12 13.66
N ARG A 96 -29.53 -1.09 13.51
CA ARG A 96 -30.66 -0.87 14.42
C ARG A 96 -31.70 -2.00 14.38
N GLN A 97 -31.75 -2.73 13.27
CA GLN A 97 -32.63 -3.91 13.10
C GLN A 97 -31.97 -5.21 13.58
N GLY A 98 -30.72 -5.14 14.08
CA GLY A 98 -30.03 -6.28 14.66
C GLY A 98 -28.90 -6.88 13.76
N SER A 99 -28.66 -6.33 12.58
CA SER A 99 -27.56 -6.79 11.73
C SER A 99 -26.19 -6.53 12.37
N THR A 100 -25.31 -7.51 12.30
CA THR A 100 -23.90 -7.36 12.68
C THR A 100 -23.11 -6.88 11.47
N LEU A 101 -22.47 -5.71 11.58
CA LEU A 101 -21.57 -5.19 10.55
C LEU A 101 -20.15 -5.69 10.81
N THR A 102 -19.49 -6.21 9.79
CA THR A 102 -18.10 -6.69 9.83
C THR A 102 -17.39 -6.46 8.48
N SER A 103 -16.17 -6.91 8.37
CA SER A 103 -15.39 -6.93 7.13
C SER A 103 -14.54 -8.18 7.03
N GLU A 104 -14.03 -8.46 5.84
CA GLU A 104 -13.10 -9.57 5.60
C GLU A 104 -11.91 -9.53 6.57
N MET A 105 -11.33 -8.34 6.76
CA MET A 105 -10.17 -8.15 7.63
C MET A 105 -10.51 -8.29 9.13
N GLU A 106 -11.67 -7.81 9.58
CA GLU A 106 -12.11 -7.99 10.96
C GLU A 106 -12.29 -9.46 11.30
N VAL A 107 -12.91 -10.24 10.38
CA VAL A 107 -13.04 -11.69 10.56
C VAL A 107 -11.68 -12.38 10.50
N PHE A 108 -10.78 -11.95 9.60
CA PHE A 108 -9.42 -12.48 9.56
C PHE A 108 -8.71 -12.35 10.92
N PHE A 109 -8.80 -11.20 11.58
CA PHE A 109 -8.24 -11.00 12.93
C PHE A 109 -8.87 -11.88 14.02
N GLN A 110 -10.07 -12.41 13.78
CA GLN A 110 -10.72 -13.33 14.71
C GLN A 110 -10.27 -14.78 14.53
N VAL A 111 -9.94 -15.17 13.30
CA VAL A 111 -9.72 -16.58 12.94
C VAL A 111 -8.27 -16.91 12.62
N CYS A 112 -7.42 -15.91 12.40
CA CYS A 112 -6.00 -16.10 12.07
C CYS A 112 -5.28 -16.85 13.22
N PRO A 113 -4.67 -18.01 12.96
CA PRO A 113 -3.99 -18.79 13.98
C PRO A 113 -2.58 -18.27 14.29
N CYS A 114 -1.97 -17.55 13.36
CA CYS A 114 -0.56 -17.20 13.40
C CYS A 114 -0.27 -15.81 14.02
N HIS A 115 1.01 -15.52 14.20
CA HIS A 115 1.44 -14.21 14.67
C HIS A 115 1.17 -13.11 13.63
N MET A 116 0.69 -11.96 14.07
CA MET A 116 0.37 -10.84 13.18
C MET A 116 1.26 -9.63 13.43
N ILE A 117 1.82 -9.08 12.34
CA ILE A 117 2.42 -7.75 12.27
C ILE A 117 1.56 -6.91 11.34
N ALA A 118 1.07 -5.76 11.79
CA ALA A 118 0.32 -4.86 10.93
C ALA A 118 0.95 -3.46 10.88
N VAL A 119 0.95 -2.88 9.69
CA VAL A 119 1.54 -1.57 9.40
C VAL A 119 0.46 -0.61 8.92
N THR A 120 0.39 0.56 9.54
CA THR A 120 -0.42 1.69 9.07
C THR A 120 0.38 2.98 9.06
N GLY A 121 -0.21 4.05 8.56
CA GLY A 121 0.38 5.39 8.46
C GLY A 121 -0.18 6.14 7.27
N SER A 122 0.22 7.38 7.08
CA SER A 122 -0.09 8.15 5.88
C SER A 122 0.78 7.68 4.72
N ASP A 123 2.10 7.62 4.92
CA ASP A 123 3.10 7.21 3.94
C ASP A 123 3.97 6.06 4.46
N GLY A 124 4.71 5.42 3.57
CA GLY A 124 5.68 4.36 3.90
C GLY A 124 5.09 2.97 4.19
N LYS A 125 3.77 2.83 4.34
CA LYS A 125 3.10 1.56 4.67
C LYS A 125 3.58 0.37 3.83
N THR A 126 3.40 0.47 2.52
CA THR A 126 3.69 -0.64 1.60
C THR A 126 5.16 -1.05 1.64
N THR A 127 6.06 -0.06 1.64
CA THR A 127 7.50 -0.32 1.72
C THR A 127 7.87 -0.99 3.04
N THR A 128 7.40 -0.46 4.16
CA THR A 128 7.66 -1.03 5.50
C THR A 128 7.07 -2.44 5.63
N THR A 129 5.82 -2.67 5.18
CA THR A 129 5.19 -4.00 5.17
C THR A 129 6.00 -5.00 4.35
N THR A 130 6.45 -4.59 3.15
CA THR A 130 7.27 -5.45 2.29
C THR A 130 8.63 -5.77 2.92
N ILE A 131 9.32 -4.76 3.47
CA ILE A 131 10.61 -4.98 4.16
C ILE A 131 10.43 -5.97 5.32
N ILE A 132 9.43 -5.80 6.17
CA ILE A 132 9.14 -6.71 7.29
C ILE A 132 8.91 -8.13 6.78
N ALA A 133 8.05 -8.29 5.77
CA ALA A 133 7.71 -9.61 5.22
C ALA A 133 8.95 -10.31 4.63
N GLU A 134 9.74 -9.60 3.85
CA GLU A 134 10.92 -10.16 3.20
C GLU A 134 12.05 -10.46 4.21
N LEU A 135 12.21 -9.64 5.25
CA LEU A 135 13.14 -9.91 6.35
C LEU A 135 12.78 -11.19 7.11
N LEU A 136 11.50 -11.40 7.42
CA LEU A 136 11.03 -12.63 8.07
C LEU A 136 11.24 -13.86 7.18
N LYS A 137 10.94 -13.74 5.86
CA LYS A 137 11.23 -14.82 4.89
C LYS A 137 12.72 -15.13 4.80
N ALA A 138 13.58 -14.10 4.76
CA ALA A 138 15.02 -14.26 4.74
C ALA A 138 15.54 -14.92 6.03
N ALA A 139 14.84 -14.74 7.15
CA ALA A 139 15.10 -15.44 8.41
C ALA A 139 14.48 -16.86 8.48
N GLY A 140 13.94 -17.39 7.36
CA GLY A 140 13.40 -18.74 7.26
C GLY A 140 11.98 -18.91 7.81
N ARG A 141 11.21 -17.81 7.96
CA ARG A 141 9.81 -17.88 8.40
C ARG A 141 8.86 -18.02 7.23
N THR A 142 7.76 -18.75 7.42
CA THR A 142 6.61 -18.73 6.51
C THR A 142 5.83 -17.43 6.73
N VAL A 143 5.57 -16.69 5.64
CA VAL A 143 4.97 -15.35 5.74
C VAL A 143 3.83 -15.18 4.74
N HIS A 144 2.67 -14.79 5.25
CA HIS A 144 1.47 -14.45 4.50
C HIS A 144 1.31 -12.92 4.46
N VAL A 145 1.23 -12.35 3.25
CA VAL A 145 1.15 -10.88 3.09
C VAL A 145 -0.23 -10.49 2.57
N GLY A 146 -0.90 -9.56 3.26
CA GLY A 146 -2.24 -9.13 2.88
C GLY A 146 -2.66 -7.77 3.42
N GLY A 147 -3.98 -7.56 3.46
CA GLY A 147 -4.60 -6.30 3.86
C GLY A 147 -4.89 -5.40 2.68
N ASN A 148 -4.39 -4.17 2.71
CA ASN A 148 -4.54 -3.18 1.62
C ASN A 148 -3.64 -3.48 0.41
N ILE A 149 -2.77 -4.46 0.52
CA ILE A 149 -1.86 -5.00 -0.51
C ILE A 149 -1.95 -6.52 -0.54
N GLY A 150 -1.36 -7.14 -1.56
CA GLY A 150 -1.32 -8.59 -1.66
C GLY A 150 -2.67 -9.21 -2.01
N GLN A 151 -2.94 -10.36 -1.43
CA GLN A 151 -4.18 -11.12 -1.63
C GLN A 151 -5.06 -11.07 -0.36
N PRO A 152 -6.39 -11.20 -0.48
CA PRO A 152 -7.26 -11.39 0.66
C PRO A 152 -6.88 -12.67 1.43
N LEU A 153 -6.67 -12.53 2.75
CA LEU A 153 -6.12 -13.64 3.55
C LEU A 153 -7.18 -14.47 4.26
N LEU A 154 -8.40 -13.97 4.43
CA LEU A 154 -9.41 -14.68 5.21
C LEU A 154 -9.63 -16.12 4.73
N CYS A 155 -9.79 -16.31 3.41
CA CYS A 155 -10.00 -17.64 2.83
C CYS A 155 -8.76 -18.55 2.84
N GLN A 156 -7.60 -18.01 3.20
CA GLN A 156 -6.35 -18.75 3.35
C GLN A 156 -6.05 -19.11 4.82
N ALA A 157 -6.87 -18.64 5.77
CA ALA A 157 -6.60 -18.85 7.20
C ALA A 157 -6.61 -20.32 7.62
N ASP A 158 -7.32 -21.19 6.89
CA ASP A 158 -7.30 -22.64 7.13
C ASP A 158 -5.96 -23.31 6.75
N ASP A 159 -5.15 -22.68 5.90
CA ASP A 159 -3.83 -23.15 5.43
C ASP A 159 -2.66 -22.55 6.24
N MET A 160 -2.95 -21.71 7.25
CA MET A 160 -1.96 -21.04 8.09
C MET A 160 -1.70 -21.82 9.37
N GLU A 161 -0.44 -21.90 9.75
CA GLU A 161 -0.02 -22.58 10.99
C GLU A 161 0.30 -21.56 12.11
N PRO A 162 0.23 -21.94 13.41
CA PRO A 162 0.52 -21.02 14.52
C PRO A 162 1.92 -20.39 14.48
N GLU A 163 2.90 -21.06 13.89
CA GLU A 163 4.29 -20.61 13.77
C GLU A 163 4.52 -19.64 12.59
N ASP A 164 3.53 -19.51 11.71
CA ASP A 164 3.57 -18.60 10.57
C ASP A 164 3.42 -17.14 11.00
N TRP A 165 3.67 -16.25 10.07
CA TRP A 165 3.52 -14.79 10.26
C TRP A 165 2.57 -14.22 9.21
N ALA A 166 1.53 -13.50 9.65
CA ALA A 166 0.73 -12.64 8.79
C ALA A 166 1.26 -11.21 8.88
N VAL A 167 1.71 -10.65 7.77
CA VAL A 167 2.22 -9.28 7.68
C VAL A 167 1.25 -8.46 6.85
N LEU A 168 0.62 -7.46 7.47
CA LEU A 168 -0.57 -6.78 6.98
C LEU A 168 -0.31 -5.29 6.75
N GLU A 169 -0.68 -4.78 5.58
CA GLU A 169 -0.86 -3.34 5.39
C GLU A 169 -2.31 -2.96 5.72
N LEU A 170 -2.53 -2.03 6.64
CA LEU A 170 -3.89 -1.60 7.00
C LEU A 170 -4.13 -0.12 6.67
N SER A 171 -5.19 0.13 5.90
CA SER A 171 -5.70 1.48 5.64
C SER A 171 -6.53 1.99 6.83
N SER A 172 -6.75 3.32 6.90
CA SER A 172 -7.66 3.90 7.89
C SER A 172 -9.10 3.40 7.74
N PHE A 173 -9.51 3.06 6.51
CA PHE A 173 -10.86 2.55 6.22
C PHE A 173 -11.09 1.13 6.76
N GLN A 174 -10.04 0.28 6.71
CA GLN A 174 -10.10 -1.05 7.35
C GLN A 174 -10.09 -0.92 8.87
N LEU A 175 -9.22 -0.06 9.41
CA LEU A 175 -9.07 0.13 10.85
C LEU A 175 -10.27 0.82 11.52
N MET A 176 -11.10 1.56 10.77
CA MET A 176 -12.18 2.39 11.33
C MET A 176 -13.15 1.64 12.24
N THR A 177 -13.41 0.37 11.95
CA THR A 177 -14.35 -0.48 12.70
C THR A 177 -13.67 -1.65 13.41
N MET A 178 -12.35 -1.79 13.29
CA MET A 178 -11.62 -2.88 13.95
C MET A 178 -11.64 -2.75 15.47
N ASP A 179 -11.94 -3.87 16.13
CA ASP A 179 -11.98 -4.05 17.58
C ASP A 179 -10.86 -4.96 18.12
N ARG A 180 -9.88 -5.28 17.26
CA ARG A 180 -8.72 -6.14 17.58
C ARG A 180 -7.45 -5.51 17.01
N SER A 181 -6.33 -5.78 17.67
CA SER A 181 -5.00 -5.31 17.27
C SER A 181 -4.06 -6.50 17.02
N PRO A 182 -3.02 -6.35 16.16
CA PRO A 182 -2.00 -7.37 15.94
C PRO A 182 -1.05 -7.48 17.13
N HIS A 183 -0.25 -8.54 17.17
CA HIS A 183 0.83 -8.72 18.16
C HIS A 183 1.91 -7.62 18.03
N ILE A 184 2.20 -7.20 16.81
CA ILE A 184 3.12 -6.09 16.53
C ILE A 184 2.41 -5.07 15.64
N ALA A 185 2.18 -3.87 16.17
CA ALA A 185 1.60 -2.75 15.45
C ALA A 185 2.68 -1.74 15.04
N VAL A 186 2.66 -1.25 13.80
CA VAL A 186 3.61 -0.26 13.30
C VAL A 186 2.85 0.94 12.76
N VAL A 187 3.15 2.13 13.28
CA VAL A 187 2.62 3.41 12.79
C VAL A 187 3.78 4.24 12.22
N THR A 188 3.86 4.33 10.88
CA THR A 188 5.00 4.96 10.20
C THR A 188 5.04 6.48 10.36
N ASN A 189 3.92 7.14 10.07
CA ASN A 189 3.73 8.58 10.22
C ASN A 189 2.24 8.91 10.08
N LEU A 190 1.84 10.09 10.56
CA LEU A 190 0.49 10.64 10.37
C LEU A 190 0.57 12.07 9.89
N ALA A 191 0.00 12.31 8.72
CA ALA A 191 -0.14 13.61 8.07
C ALA A 191 -1.52 13.69 7.40
N PRO A 192 -2.06 14.88 7.12
CA PRO A 192 -3.36 15.03 6.46
C PRO A 192 -3.45 14.20 5.17
N ASN A 193 -4.43 13.29 5.15
CA ASN A 193 -4.71 12.42 4.02
C ASN A 193 -6.16 11.90 4.09
N HIS A 194 -6.79 11.64 2.94
CA HIS A 194 -8.16 11.12 2.86
C HIS A 194 -9.22 11.95 3.61
N LEU A 195 -9.03 13.28 3.72
CA LEU A 195 -9.99 14.20 4.34
C LEU A 195 -11.23 14.46 3.45
N ASP A 196 -11.24 13.94 2.23
CA ASP A 196 -12.41 13.81 1.36
C ASP A 196 -13.40 12.73 1.82
N VAL A 197 -12.93 11.78 2.66
CA VAL A 197 -13.74 10.67 3.17
C VAL A 197 -13.88 10.72 4.69
N HIS A 198 -12.79 10.97 5.43
CA HIS A 198 -12.85 11.21 6.88
C HIS A 198 -13.42 12.60 7.16
N LYS A 199 -14.23 12.73 8.22
CA LYS A 199 -14.84 14.00 8.62
C LYS A 199 -13.80 15.08 8.91
N ASP A 200 -12.69 14.65 9.54
CA ASP A 200 -11.59 15.53 9.92
C ASP A 200 -10.32 14.69 10.23
N MET A 201 -9.24 15.37 10.58
CA MET A 201 -7.99 14.74 10.97
C MET A 201 -8.11 13.93 12.25
N ALA A 202 -9.00 14.31 13.17
CA ALA A 202 -9.21 13.59 14.44
C ALA A 202 -9.83 12.20 14.18
N GLU A 203 -10.84 12.10 13.31
CA GLU A 203 -11.41 10.81 12.90
C GLU A 203 -10.36 9.94 12.18
N TYR A 204 -9.55 10.53 11.30
CA TYR A 204 -8.48 9.81 10.60
C TYR A 204 -7.44 9.23 11.58
N VAL A 205 -7.00 10.02 12.55
CA VAL A 205 -6.07 9.59 13.61
C VAL A 205 -6.70 8.51 14.48
N ALA A 206 -7.96 8.71 14.94
CA ALA A 206 -8.68 7.77 15.78
C ALA A 206 -8.90 6.42 15.08
N ALA A 207 -9.20 6.43 13.77
CA ALA A 207 -9.31 5.20 13.00
C ALA A 207 -7.99 4.41 13.01
N LYS A 208 -6.84 5.08 12.83
CA LYS A 208 -5.55 4.41 12.84
C LYS A 208 -5.08 3.98 14.23
N GLU A 209 -5.53 4.62 15.29
CA GLU A 209 -5.29 4.18 16.66
C GLU A 209 -5.76 2.75 16.93
N ASN A 210 -6.79 2.29 16.24
CA ASN A 210 -7.32 0.94 16.41
C ASN A 210 -6.28 -0.16 16.09
N ILE A 211 -5.21 0.15 15.37
CA ILE A 211 -4.12 -0.81 15.14
C ILE A 211 -3.40 -1.22 16.43
N PHE A 212 -3.35 -0.38 17.46
CA PHE A 212 -2.70 -0.69 18.73
C PHE A 212 -3.63 -0.56 19.96
N ARG A 213 -4.82 0.03 19.79
CA ARG A 213 -5.76 0.31 20.90
C ARG A 213 -6.17 -0.94 21.68
N TYR A 214 -6.27 -2.08 21.01
CA TYR A 214 -6.74 -3.34 21.59
C TYR A 214 -5.59 -4.32 21.89
N GLN A 215 -4.34 -3.85 21.85
CA GLN A 215 -3.18 -4.64 22.25
C GLN A 215 -3.22 -4.97 23.74
N ARG A 216 -2.51 -6.06 24.10
CA ARG A 216 -2.37 -6.57 25.46
C ARG A 216 -0.96 -6.32 25.97
N PRO A 217 -0.74 -6.38 27.28
CA PRO A 217 0.62 -6.48 27.84
C PRO A 217 1.38 -7.63 27.17
N GLY A 218 2.57 -7.35 26.63
CA GLY A 218 3.37 -8.31 25.86
C GLY A 218 3.32 -8.11 24.35
N ASP A 219 2.28 -7.45 23.81
CA ASP A 219 2.30 -7.00 22.43
C ASP A 219 3.25 -5.81 22.25
N ILE A 220 3.60 -5.49 21.00
CA ILE A 220 4.57 -4.45 20.66
C ILE A 220 3.92 -3.38 19.78
N ALA A 221 4.17 -2.11 20.12
CA ALA A 221 3.76 -0.97 19.32
C ALA A 221 4.98 -0.14 18.89
N VAL A 222 5.15 0.03 17.58
CA VAL A 222 6.26 0.75 16.96
C VAL A 222 5.78 2.10 16.44
N PHE A 223 6.43 3.19 16.88
CA PHE A 223 6.04 4.55 16.49
C PHE A 223 7.22 5.39 16.01
N ASN A 224 6.92 6.32 15.10
CA ASN A 224 7.86 7.35 14.67
C ASN A 224 7.93 8.48 15.70
N GLN A 225 9.09 8.64 16.35
CA GLN A 225 9.31 9.70 17.33
C GLN A 225 9.43 11.09 16.67
N ASP A 226 9.81 11.15 15.40
CA ASP A 226 9.98 12.41 14.65
C ASP A 226 8.66 13.01 14.17
N ASN A 227 7.56 12.25 14.24
CA ASN A 227 6.23 12.72 13.90
C ASN A 227 5.42 13.03 15.16
N ASP A 228 4.97 14.27 15.33
CA ASP A 228 4.33 14.74 16.55
C ASP A 228 3.09 13.94 16.94
N ILE A 229 2.28 13.52 15.95
CA ILE A 229 1.04 12.77 16.21
C ILE A 229 1.38 11.36 16.70
N THR A 230 2.27 10.66 16.02
CA THR A 230 2.65 9.28 16.41
C THR A 230 3.38 9.26 17.74
N ARG A 231 4.20 10.28 18.03
CA ARG A 231 4.87 10.44 19.35
C ARG A 231 3.84 10.58 20.48
N GLN A 232 2.77 11.36 20.25
CA GLN A 232 1.69 11.48 21.24
C GLN A 232 0.91 10.17 21.42
N GLN A 233 0.70 9.43 20.33
CA GLN A 233 0.02 8.13 20.36
C GLN A 233 0.82 7.08 21.13
N ALA A 234 2.14 7.11 21.08
CA ALA A 234 3.01 6.17 21.83
C ALA A 234 2.70 6.14 23.33
N GLY A 235 2.34 7.29 23.91
CA GLY A 235 1.94 7.38 25.33
C GLY A 235 0.58 6.73 25.66
N ARG A 236 -0.17 6.26 24.67
CA ARG A 236 -1.48 5.59 24.83
C ARG A 236 -1.42 4.07 24.62
N ALA A 237 -0.30 3.56 24.10
CA ALA A 237 -0.13 2.14 23.86
C ALA A 237 -0.01 1.36 25.19
N VAL A 238 -0.68 0.21 25.27
CA VAL A 238 -0.66 -0.69 26.44
C VAL A 238 0.49 -1.69 26.35
N GLY A 239 0.91 -2.04 25.14
CA GLY A 239 2.03 -2.94 24.87
C GLY A 239 3.39 -2.28 25.06
N THR A 240 4.45 -3.04 24.79
CA THR A 240 5.82 -2.52 24.78
C THR A 240 6.00 -1.53 23.66
N VAL A 241 6.37 -0.29 23.97
CA VAL A 241 6.61 0.75 22.96
C VAL A 241 8.06 0.66 22.47
N ARG A 242 8.23 0.62 21.16
CA ARG A 242 9.51 0.80 20.47
C ARG A 242 9.44 2.02 19.58
N LEU A 243 10.42 2.90 19.69
CA LEU A 243 10.44 4.13 18.90
C LEU A 243 11.47 4.01 17.77
N PHE A 244 11.20 4.68 16.64
CA PHE A 244 12.24 4.92 15.65
C PHE A 244 12.38 6.41 15.36
N SER A 245 13.61 6.88 15.16
CA SER A 245 13.90 8.30 14.95
C SER A 245 15.18 8.52 14.15
N ARG A 246 15.13 9.45 13.21
CA ARG A 246 16.32 9.99 12.53
C ARG A 246 16.93 11.20 13.26
N ARG A 247 16.19 11.83 14.15
CA ARG A 247 16.54 13.13 14.73
C ARG A 247 16.91 13.06 16.21
N SER A 248 16.54 11.98 16.87
CA SER A 248 16.76 11.80 18.31
C SER A 248 17.08 10.35 18.63
N GLU A 249 17.58 10.10 19.82
CA GLU A 249 17.98 8.78 20.30
C GLU A 249 17.02 8.29 21.39
N PRO A 250 16.01 7.48 21.05
CA PRO A 250 15.08 6.93 22.03
C PRO A 250 15.80 5.99 23.03
N GLU A 251 15.22 5.85 24.22
CA GLU A 251 15.70 4.91 25.23
C GLU A 251 15.55 3.45 24.79
N GLU A 252 14.45 3.15 24.07
CA GLU A 252 14.17 1.84 23.47
C GLU A 252 13.75 2.03 22.00
N GLY A 253 14.46 1.36 21.09
CA GLY A 253 14.11 1.38 19.67
C GLY A 253 15.28 1.59 18.72
N VAL A 254 15.00 2.13 17.54
CA VAL A 254 15.95 2.25 16.41
C VAL A 254 16.18 3.71 16.07
N PHE A 255 17.44 4.11 15.93
CA PHE A 255 17.75 5.51 15.65
C PHE A 255 18.96 5.67 14.73
N LEU A 256 19.07 6.85 14.15
CA LEU A 256 20.17 7.25 13.29
C LEU A 256 21.16 8.13 14.07
N ARG A 257 22.45 7.75 14.05
CA ARG A 257 23.55 8.56 14.56
C ARG A 257 24.60 8.72 13.43
N GLY A 258 24.70 9.90 12.86
CA GLY A 258 25.47 10.10 11.64
C GLY A 258 24.91 9.25 10.50
N GLU A 259 25.69 8.31 10.01
CA GLU A 259 25.24 7.33 9.00
C GLU A 259 24.86 5.97 9.60
N ASP A 260 25.13 5.75 10.88
CA ASP A 260 24.88 4.48 11.57
C ASP A 260 23.40 4.34 12.00
N ILE A 261 22.77 3.26 11.63
CA ILE A 261 21.47 2.83 12.14
C ILE A 261 21.72 1.88 13.31
N LEU A 262 21.32 2.34 14.49
CA LEU A 262 21.52 1.66 15.75
C LEU A 262 20.20 1.19 16.34
N CYS A 263 20.24 0.09 17.08
CA CYS A 263 19.15 -0.38 17.92
C CYS A 263 19.58 -0.34 19.38
N ARG A 264 18.72 0.21 20.23
CA ARG A 264 18.88 0.18 21.68
C ARG A 264 17.76 -0.64 22.30
N HIS A 265 18.14 -1.68 23.04
CA HIS A 265 17.20 -2.56 23.71
C HIS A 265 17.74 -2.98 25.08
N ASN A 266 16.93 -2.81 26.15
CA ASN A 266 17.33 -3.08 27.54
C ASN A 266 18.65 -2.36 27.93
N GLY A 267 18.81 -1.12 27.50
CA GLY A 267 20.03 -0.31 27.77
C GLY A 267 21.27 -0.74 26.98
N GLN A 268 21.20 -1.78 26.18
CA GLN A 268 22.30 -2.21 25.28
C GLN A 268 22.11 -1.61 23.89
N GLU A 269 23.18 -1.02 23.38
CA GLU A 269 23.20 -0.41 22.07
C GLU A 269 24.05 -1.26 21.11
N ARG A 270 23.55 -1.46 19.90
CA ARG A 270 24.28 -2.15 18.83
C ARG A 270 24.02 -1.50 17.47
N ARG A 271 25.02 -1.52 16.61
CA ARG A 271 24.90 -1.06 15.23
C ARG A 271 24.33 -2.19 14.36
N ILE A 272 23.22 -1.93 13.67
CA ILE A 272 22.59 -2.85 12.73
C ILE A 272 23.27 -2.74 11.35
N MET A 273 23.31 -1.52 10.80
CA MET A 273 23.82 -1.22 9.45
C MET A 273 24.11 0.29 9.30
N THR A 274 24.54 0.70 8.12
CA THR A 274 24.66 2.12 7.76
C THR A 274 23.59 2.52 6.74
N THR A 275 23.35 3.82 6.57
CA THR A 275 22.45 4.32 5.50
C THR A 275 22.96 3.98 4.10
N ALA A 276 24.29 3.82 3.93
CA ALA A 276 24.89 3.39 2.65
C ALA A 276 24.57 1.93 2.28
N ASP A 277 24.15 1.10 3.25
CA ASP A 277 23.69 -0.26 2.97
C ASP A 277 22.30 -0.28 2.32
N ILE A 278 21.53 0.83 2.43
CA ILE A 278 20.17 0.92 1.88
C ILE A 278 20.24 1.30 0.40
N ARG A 279 19.88 0.37 -0.46
CA ARG A 279 19.91 0.57 -1.91
C ARG A 279 18.80 1.48 -2.42
N LEU A 280 17.69 1.57 -1.68
CA LEU A 280 16.56 2.43 -2.06
C LEU A 280 16.90 3.91 -1.88
N PRO A 281 16.63 4.75 -2.88
CA PRO A 281 16.88 6.19 -2.76
C PRO A 281 15.87 6.86 -1.81
N GLY A 282 16.30 7.97 -1.21
CA GLY A 282 15.46 8.86 -0.42
C GLY A 282 15.46 8.56 1.08
N VAL A 283 15.47 9.65 1.84
CA VAL A 283 15.54 9.66 3.31
C VAL A 283 14.35 8.93 3.96
N HIS A 284 13.17 8.97 3.33
CA HIS A 284 11.98 8.24 3.80
C HIS A 284 12.19 6.72 3.79
N ASN A 285 13.09 6.18 2.95
CA ASN A 285 13.41 4.76 2.99
C ASN A 285 14.29 4.38 4.17
N VAL A 286 15.13 5.29 4.66
CA VAL A 286 15.83 5.11 5.95
C VAL A 286 14.80 4.97 7.09
N GLU A 287 13.75 5.80 7.11
CA GLU A 287 12.66 5.70 8.09
C GLU A 287 11.88 4.38 7.97
N ASN A 288 11.57 3.96 6.73
CA ASN A 288 10.89 2.68 6.49
C ASN A 288 11.71 1.49 7.00
N TYR A 289 13.04 1.49 6.79
CA TYR A 289 13.93 0.47 7.33
C TYR A 289 13.98 0.51 8.85
N MET A 290 14.12 1.69 9.46
CA MET A 290 14.14 1.81 10.92
C MET A 290 12.82 1.32 11.56
N ALA A 291 11.67 1.63 10.96
CA ALA A 291 10.37 1.12 11.39
C ALA A 291 10.31 -0.42 11.29
N ALA A 292 10.79 -0.98 10.16
CA ALA A 292 10.82 -2.42 9.95
C ALA A 292 11.78 -3.12 10.94
N ILE A 293 12.98 -2.58 11.15
CA ILE A 293 13.95 -3.09 12.11
C ILE A 293 13.37 -3.11 13.54
N ALA A 294 12.70 -2.02 13.96
CA ALA A 294 12.04 -1.96 15.26
C ALA A 294 10.93 -3.02 15.40
N ALA A 295 10.22 -3.33 14.31
CA ALA A 295 9.18 -4.35 14.31
C ALA A 295 9.75 -5.77 14.42
N VAL A 296 10.87 -6.07 13.71
CA VAL A 296 11.46 -7.42 13.67
C VAL A 296 12.59 -7.63 14.69
N GLU A 297 12.79 -6.68 15.59
CA GLU A 297 13.78 -6.77 16.65
C GLU A 297 13.57 -8.02 17.52
N GLY A 298 14.61 -8.84 17.61
CA GLY A 298 14.57 -10.15 18.29
C GLY A 298 14.02 -11.30 17.42
N LEU A 299 13.50 -11.01 16.22
CA LEU A 299 12.97 -12.02 15.28
C LEU A 299 13.92 -12.31 14.12
N VAL A 300 14.68 -11.30 13.67
CA VAL A 300 15.57 -11.38 12.52
C VAL A 300 16.98 -10.97 12.93
N PRO A 301 18.02 -11.79 12.65
CA PRO A 301 19.40 -11.45 12.89
C PRO A 301 19.89 -10.20 12.11
N ASP A 302 20.73 -9.37 12.74
CA ASP A 302 21.23 -8.13 12.14
C ASP A 302 21.98 -8.34 10.81
N GLY A 303 22.69 -9.48 10.66
CA GLY A 303 23.36 -9.85 9.40
C GLY A 303 22.38 -10.00 8.24
N ILE A 304 21.23 -10.64 8.48
CA ILE A 304 20.17 -10.81 7.46
C ILE A 304 19.58 -9.45 7.08
N ILE A 305 19.35 -8.57 8.06
CA ILE A 305 18.83 -7.20 7.81
C ILE A 305 19.77 -6.45 6.88
N ARG A 306 21.07 -6.48 7.16
CA ARG A 306 22.09 -5.77 6.38
C ARG A 306 22.22 -6.33 4.96
N ASP A 307 22.27 -7.64 4.82
CA ASP A 307 22.40 -8.29 3.50
C ASP A 307 21.15 -8.04 2.64
N PHE A 308 19.97 -8.06 3.26
CA PHE A 308 18.72 -7.69 2.59
C PHE A 308 18.73 -6.24 2.12
N ALA A 309 19.15 -5.30 2.96
CA ALA A 309 19.17 -3.87 2.61
C ALA A 309 20.03 -3.57 1.37
N ARG A 310 21.13 -4.32 1.20
CA ARG A 310 22.05 -4.21 0.05
C ARG A 310 21.47 -4.78 -1.24
N THR A 311 20.46 -5.63 -1.19
CA THR A 311 19.93 -6.36 -2.35
C THR A 311 18.50 -5.95 -2.70
N PHE A 312 17.75 -5.38 -1.76
CA PHE A 312 16.36 -5.01 -1.98
C PHE A 312 16.21 -3.80 -2.92
N ASN A 313 15.58 -4.02 -4.06
CA ASN A 313 15.40 -3.02 -5.12
C ASN A 313 14.09 -2.23 -5.03
N GLY A 314 13.31 -2.41 -3.97
CA GLY A 314 12.04 -1.74 -3.78
C GLY A 314 10.82 -2.63 -3.98
N VAL A 315 9.66 -2.03 -3.75
CA VAL A 315 8.38 -2.68 -4.00
C VAL A 315 8.11 -2.67 -5.50
N GLU A 316 7.66 -3.78 -6.04
CA GLU A 316 7.35 -3.88 -7.46
C GLU A 316 6.43 -2.73 -7.91
N HIS A 317 6.80 -2.06 -9.00
CA HIS A 317 6.14 -0.88 -9.56
C HIS A 317 6.17 0.40 -8.71
N ARG A 318 6.91 0.47 -7.60
CA ARG A 318 7.04 1.67 -6.75
C ARG A 318 8.52 2.04 -6.58
N ILE A 319 8.99 2.96 -7.40
CA ILE A 319 10.40 3.39 -7.45
C ILE A 319 11.33 2.16 -7.42
N GLU A 320 10.93 1.11 -8.12
CA GLU A 320 11.63 -0.17 -8.20
C GLU A 320 12.84 -0.02 -9.14
N LEU A 321 14.05 -0.23 -8.64
CA LEU A 321 15.23 -0.28 -9.51
C LEU A 321 15.18 -1.57 -10.35
N VAL A 322 14.92 -1.42 -11.64
CA VAL A 322 14.81 -2.54 -12.59
C VAL A 322 16.20 -3.02 -12.99
N ARG A 323 17.05 -2.11 -13.43
CA ARG A 323 18.38 -2.43 -13.94
C ARG A 323 19.27 -1.17 -13.97
N THR A 324 20.58 -1.36 -13.83
CA THR A 324 21.58 -0.39 -14.26
C THR A 324 22.12 -0.86 -15.61
N TYR A 325 21.97 -0.04 -16.65
CA TYR A 325 22.39 -0.35 -18.01
C TYR A 325 23.28 0.78 -18.55
N HIS A 326 24.52 0.46 -18.97
CA HIS A 326 25.54 1.43 -19.38
C HIS A 326 25.73 2.60 -18.39
N GLY A 327 25.69 2.33 -17.10
CA GLY A 327 25.82 3.34 -16.05
C GLY A 327 24.55 4.18 -15.79
N VAL A 328 23.45 3.93 -16.50
CA VAL A 328 22.15 4.56 -16.31
C VAL A 328 21.25 3.68 -15.44
N ARG A 329 20.62 4.27 -14.43
CA ARG A 329 19.68 3.56 -13.51
C ARG A 329 18.24 3.71 -14.00
N TYR A 330 17.54 2.59 -14.20
CA TYR A 330 16.15 2.56 -14.68
C TYR A 330 15.20 2.18 -13.55
N TYR A 331 14.27 3.07 -13.24
CA TYR A 331 13.29 2.88 -12.16
C TYR A 331 11.86 2.73 -12.69
N ASN A 332 11.15 1.77 -12.15
CA ASN A 332 9.72 1.53 -12.42
C ASN A 332 8.87 2.06 -11.27
N ASP A 333 8.17 3.15 -11.52
CA ASP A 333 7.18 3.75 -10.62
C ASP A 333 5.80 3.79 -11.29
N SER A 334 5.47 2.72 -12.01
CA SER A 334 4.21 2.62 -12.76
C SER A 334 2.95 2.76 -11.91
N ILE A 335 3.04 2.55 -10.59
CA ILE A 335 1.93 2.75 -9.64
C ILE A 335 1.59 4.23 -9.44
N ALA A 336 2.46 5.16 -9.81
CA ALA A 336 2.24 6.61 -9.72
C ALA A 336 1.21 7.07 -10.76
N SER A 337 -0.06 6.75 -10.52
CA SER A 337 -1.19 7.01 -11.41
C SER A 337 -1.94 8.32 -11.11
N SER A 338 -1.24 9.28 -10.50
CA SER A 338 -1.73 10.65 -10.24
C SER A 338 -0.54 11.63 -10.12
N PRO A 339 -0.74 12.93 -10.37
CA PRO A 339 0.29 13.96 -10.23
C PRO A 339 1.00 13.93 -8.88
N SER A 340 0.27 13.87 -7.78
CA SER A 340 0.82 13.86 -6.42
C SER A 340 1.79 12.70 -6.14
N ARG A 341 1.53 11.52 -6.71
CA ARG A 341 2.41 10.35 -6.57
C ARG A 341 3.70 10.52 -7.37
N THR A 342 3.60 11.02 -8.60
CA THR A 342 4.79 11.31 -9.41
C THR A 342 5.65 12.39 -8.77
N ILE A 343 5.05 13.44 -8.19
CA ILE A 343 5.76 14.46 -7.40
C ILE A 343 6.56 13.82 -6.26
N ALA A 344 5.93 12.94 -5.48
CA ALA A 344 6.62 12.24 -4.41
C ALA A 344 7.78 11.38 -4.94
N GLY A 345 7.59 10.73 -6.10
CA GLY A 345 8.64 9.98 -6.79
C GLY A 345 9.80 10.86 -7.24
N LEU A 346 9.53 11.98 -7.89
CA LEU A 346 10.56 12.92 -8.36
C LEU A 346 11.42 13.46 -7.22
N ARG A 347 10.80 13.86 -6.11
CA ARG A 347 11.50 14.36 -4.92
C ARG A 347 12.35 13.31 -4.19
N SER A 348 12.27 12.04 -4.58
CA SER A 348 13.08 10.96 -4.01
C SER A 348 14.49 10.89 -4.62
N PHE A 349 14.71 11.56 -5.74
CA PHE A 349 16.00 11.59 -6.41
C PHE A 349 16.72 12.92 -6.11
N PRO A 350 18.01 12.89 -5.74
CA PRO A 350 18.78 14.11 -5.53
C PRO A 350 19.20 14.79 -6.83
N GLU A 351 19.24 14.05 -7.95
CA GLU A 351 19.56 14.53 -9.29
C GLU A 351 18.31 14.73 -10.14
N GLN A 352 18.42 15.57 -11.19
CA GLN A 352 17.38 15.66 -12.20
C GLN A 352 17.27 14.37 -13.02
N VAL A 353 16.05 13.91 -13.23
CA VAL A 353 15.78 12.63 -13.90
C VAL A 353 15.34 12.79 -15.35
N ILE A 354 15.40 11.72 -16.10
CA ILE A 354 14.66 11.53 -17.35
C ILE A 354 13.33 10.88 -16.97
N LEU A 355 12.22 11.61 -17.15
CA LEU A 355 10.88 11.19 -16.77
C LEU A 355 10.10 10.67 -17.96
N ILE A 356 9.56 9.46 -17.88
CA ILE A 356 8.55 8.93 -18.82
C ILE A 356 7.19 9.10 -18.16
N ALA A 357 6.31 9.95 -18.75
CA ALA A 357 5.00 10.29 -18.19
C ALA A 357 3.88 10.27 -19.23
N GLY A 358 2.63 10.22 -18.73
CA GLY A 358 1.42 10.20 -19.52
C GLY A 358 0.65 8.88 -19.45
N GLY A 359 -0.55 8.87 -20.01
CA GLY A 359 -1.47 7.74 -19.96
C GLY A 359 -2.93 8.17 -20.04
N TYR A 360 -3.83 7.38 -19.44
CA TYR A 360 -5.28 7.61 -19.42
C TYR A 360 -5.66 8.83 -18.58
N ASP A 361 -6.55 9.65 -19.11
CA ASP A 361 -7.05 10.87 -18.47
C ASP A 361 -8.14 10.57 -17.43
N LYS A 362 -7.84 10.80 -16.17
CA LYS A 362 -8.80 10.75 -15.05
C LYS A 362 -9.44 12.11 -14.75
N HIS A 363 -9.21 13.11 -15.60
CA HIS A 363 -9.64 14.51 -15.39
C HIS A 363 -9.06 15.15 -14.13
N ILE A 364 -7.86 14.73 -13.71
CA ILE A 364 -7.12 15.34 -12.61
C ILE A 364 -6.26 16.47 -13.18
N PRO A 365 -6.27 17.66 -12.57
CA PRO A 365 -5.42 18.78 -13.00
C PRO A 365 -3.92 18.45 -12.88
N PHE A 366 -3.12 18.91 -13.85
CA PHE A 366 -1.66 18.74 -13.88
C PHE A 366 -0.88 19.98 -13.44
N ASP A 367 -1.56 21.08 -13.08
CA ASP A 367 -0.95 22.35 -12.74
C ASP A 367 0.12 22.24 -11.65
N VAL A 368 -0.16 21.41 -10.62
CA VAL A 368 0.78 21.17 -9.52
C VAL A 368 2.00 20.37 -9.94
N LEU A 369 1.93 19.63 -11.05
CA LEU A 369 3.03 18.80 -11.55
C LEU A 369 4.04 19.60 -12.38
N GLY A 370 3.57 20.66 -13.08
CA GLY A 370 4.41 21.47 -13.98
C GLY A 370 5.66 22.02 -13.28
N PRO A 371 5.55 22.76 -12.17
CA PRO A 371 6.70 23.29 -11.44
C PRO A 371 7.69 22.20 -10.97
N GLU A 372 7.18 21.07 -10.50
CA GLU A 372 8.02 19.95 -10.05
C GLU A 372 8.81 19.29 -11.19
N ILE A 373 8.19 19.21 -12.38
CA ILE A 373 8.88 18.72 -13.57
C ILE A 373 9.98 19.72 -13.97
N VAL A 374 9.72 21.03 -13.94
CA VAL A 374 10.75 22.05 -14.26
C VAL A 374 11.94 21.95 -13.29
N GLU A 375 11.72 21.66 -12.02
CA GLU A 375 12.77 21.57 -11.01
C GLU A 375 13.56 20.25 -11.08
N HIS A 376 12.84 19.12 -11.23
CA HIS A 376 13.42 17.79 -11.03
C HIS A 376 13.68 16.97 -12.30
N VAL A 377 13.31 17.48 -13.48
CA VAL A 377 13.39 16.73 -14.73
C VAL A 377 14.26 17.46 -15.75
N LYS A 378 15.26 16.78 -16.31
CA LYS A 378 16.07 17.30 -17.41
C LYS A 378 15.52 16.96 -18.79
N LEU A 379 14.85 15.81 -18.91
CA LEU A 379 14.18 15.34 -20.13
C LEU A 379 12.83 14.72 -19.76
N LEU A 380 11.77 15.23 -20.36
CA LEU A 380 10.41 14.71 -20.23
C LEU A 380 10.01 13.99 -21.51
N VAL A 381 9.79 12.68 -21.40
CA VAL A 381 9.27 11.85 -22.48
C VAL A 381 7.79 11.57 -22.23
N LEU A 382 6.93 12.15 -23.05
CA LEU A 382 5.49 12.06 -22.94
C LEU A 382 4.91 10.98 -23.86
N CYS A 383 3.98 10.17 -23.35
CA CYS A 383 3.26 9.19 -24.14
C CYS A 383 1.82 9.02 -23.63
N GLY A 384 0.90 8.61 -24.52
CA GLY A 384 -0.50 8.36 -24.17
C GLY A 384 -1.40 9.60 -24.22
N ALA A 385 -2.66 9.40 -23.87
CA ALA A 385 -3.74 10.38 -24.10
C ALA A 385 -3.57 11.73 -23.38
N THR A 386 -2.80 11.80 -22.29
CA THR A 386 -2.59 13.02 -21.50
C THR A 386 -1.31 13.80 -21.87
N ALA A 387 -0.55 13.36 -22.88
CA ALA A 387 0.72 13.98 -23.28
C ALA A 387 0.61 15.50 -23.45
N GLY A 388 -0.34 15.97 -24.24
CA GLY A 388 -0.57 17.40 -24.48
C GLY A 388 -0.97 18.19 -23.24
N LYS A 389 -1.74 17.58 -22.31
CA LYS A 389 -2.12 18.24 -21.05
C LYS A 389 -0.95 18.40 -20.10
N ILE A 390 -0.10 17.40 -19.98
CA ILE A 390 1.11 17.48 -19.14
C ILE A 390 2.09 18.49 -19.75
N ARG A 391 2.30 18.46 -21.08
CA ARG A 391 3.10 19.49 -21.79
C ARG A 391 2.63 20.89 -21.45
N ALA A 392 1.33 21.17 -21.62
CA ALA A 392 0.77 22.49 -21.35
C ALA A 392 0.99 22.93 -19.90
N ALA A 393 0.86 22.03 -18.92
CA ALA A 393 1.11 22.33 -17.52
C ALA A 393 2.59 22.65 -17.25
N VAL A 394 3.52 22.00 -17.93
CA VAL A 394 4.97 22.26 -17.82
C VAL A 394 5.33 23.61 -18.50
N GLU A 395 4.81 23.86 -19.71
CA GLU A 395 5.09 25.09 -20.47
C GLU A 395 4.53 26.34 -19.78
N GLN A 396 3.47 26.20 -18.98
CA GLN A 396 2.87 27.29 -18.17
C GLN A 396 3.51 27.42 -16.78
N ALA A 397 4.38 26.50 -16.38
CA ALA A 397 4.97 26.52 -15.05
C ALA A 397 6.01 27.63 -14.89
N PRO A 398 6.11 28.24 -13.70
CA PRO A 398 7.17 29.19 -13.39
C PRO A 398 8.56 28.56 -13.60
N GLY A 399 9.46 29.28 -14.28
CA GLY A 399 10.82 28.82 -14.51
C GLY A 399 11.01 27.91 -15.74
N TYR A 400 9.94 27.55 -16.44
CA TYR A 400 10.06 26.81 -17.69
C TYR A 400 10.83 27.62 -18.76
N ARG A 401 11.67 26.92 -19.51
CA ARG A 401 12.34 27.43 -20.71
C ARG A 401 12.21 26.39 -21.83
N PRO A 402 12.16 26.81 -23.10
CA PRO A 402 11.95 25.87 -24.22
C PRO A 402 12.97 24.71 -24.33
N ASP A 403 14.15 24.89 -23.74
CA ASP A 403 15.27 23.95 -23.75
C ASP A 403 15.42 23.18 -22.40
N HIS A 404 14.60 23.51 -21.38
CA HIS A 404 14.72 22.89 -20.05
C HIS A 404 13.41 22.89 -19.24
N PRO A 405 12.83 21.70 -18.95
CA PRO A 405 13.25 20.39 -19.48
C PRO A 405 13.01 20.27 -20.99
N GLU A 406 13.87 19.52 -21.69
CA GLU A 406 13.56 19.07 -23.05
C GLU A 406 12.29 18.21 -23.03
N ILE A 407 11.34 18.43 -23.95
CA ILE A 407 10.08 17.68 -23.99
C ILE A 407 9.97 16.93 -25.31
N LEU A 408 9.86 15.60 -25.22
CA LEU A 408 9.59 14.71 -26.36
C LEU A 408 8.21 14.09 -26.23
N GLU A 409 7.44 14.08 -27.31
CA GLU A 409 6.23 13.28 -27.41
C GLU A 409 6.48 12.10 -28.31
N VAL A 410 6.37 10.89 -27.75
CA VAL A 410 6.74 9.66 -28.45
C VAL A 410 5.68 8.57 -28.23
N THR A 411 5.23 7.96 -29.31
CA THR A 411 4.32 6.81 -29.32
C THR A 411 4.85 5.74 -30.26
N PRO A 412 4.59 4.45 -30.02
CA PRO A 412 3.95 3.85 -28.86
C PRO A 412 4.85 3.82 -27.62
N PHE A 413 4.36 3.32 -26.48
CA PHE A 413 5.07 3.25 -25.19
C PHE A 413 6.50 2.68 -25.26
N GLN A 414 6.69 1.60 -26.03
CA GLN A 414 8.04 1.03 -26.22
C GLN A 414 9.00 2.06 -26.80
N ARG A 415 8.58 2.85 -27.78
CA ARG A 415 9.41 3.90 -28.38
C ARG A 415 9.72 5.03 -27.43
N ALA A 416 8.80 5.34 -26.51
CA ALA A 416 9.06 6.32 -25.44
C ALA A 416 10.17 5.84 -24.49
N VAL A 417 10.16 4.55 -24.12
CA VAL A 417 11.22 3.94 -23.29
C VAL A 417 12.57 3.92 -24.04
N GLU A 418 12.56 3.57 -25.32
CA GLU A 418 13.76 3.60 -26.18
C GLU A 418 14.31 5.02 -26.34
N ALA A 419 13.45 6.03 -26.56
CA ALA A 419 13.85 7.44 -26.66
C ALA A 419 14.50 7.96 -25.37
N ALA A 420 13.98 7.57 -24.22
CA ALA A 420 14.59 7.88 -22.94
C ALA A 420 15.99 7.25 -22.80
N ARG A 421 16.16 5.99 -23.21
CA ARG A 421 17.45 5.30 -23.24
C ARG A 421 18.46 6.03 -24.16
N ASP A 422 18.05 6.37 -25.37
CA ASP A 422 18.93 6.92 -26.42
C ASP A 422 19.45 8.34 -26.08
N ARG A 423 18.77 9.03 -25.12
CA ARG A 423 19.18 10.36 -24.60
C ARG A 423 19.86 10.30 -23.24
N ALA A 424 19.84 9.15 -22.57
CA ALA A 424 20.46 8.99 -21.28
C ALA A 424 21.99 8.85 -21.39
N GLN A 425 22.68 9.39 -20.40
CA GLN A 425 24.14 9.31 -20.25
C GLN A 425 24.52 8.55 -18.98
N PRO A 426 25.71 7.95 -18.90
CA PRO A 426 26.16 7.32 -17.66
C PRO A 426 26.06 8.26 -16.47
N GLY A 427 25.48 7.77 -15.38
CA GLY A 427 25.15 8.54 -14.17
C GLY A 427 23.69 8.96 -14.09
N ASP A 428 22.95 8.96 -15.20
CA ASP A 428 21.54 9.37 -15.22
C ASP A 428 20.60 8.39 -14.52
N VAL A 429 19.43 8.94 -14.17
CA VAL A 429 18.25 8.20 -13.74
C VAL A 429 17.15 8.34 -14.79
N VAL A 430 16.64 7.21 -15.27
CA VAL A 430 15.41 7.14 -16.07
C VAL A 430 14.31 6.56 -15.18
N THR A 431 13.18 7.25 -15.04
CA THR A 431 12.05 6.77 -14.24
C THR A 431 10.76 6.76 -15.06
N LEU A 432 10.06 5.62 -15.03
CA LEU A 432 8.66 5.55 -15.45
C LEU A 432 7.80 5.96 -14.26
N SER A 433 7.35 7.21 -14.21
CA SER A 433 6.42 7.73 -13.19
C SER A 433 5.30 8.52 -13.87
N PRO A 434 4.23 7.82 -14.30
CA PRO A 434 3.34 8.28 -15.38
C PRO A 434 2.43 9.45 -15.03
N ALA A 435 2.17 9.75 -13.76
CA ALA A 435 1.16 10.70 -13.28
C ALA A 435 -0.29 10.36 -13.71
N CYS A 436 -0.50 9.26 -14.42
CA CYS A 436 -1.75 8.88 -15.08
C CYS A 436 -2.05 7.39 -14.90
N ALA A 437 -3.34 7.03 -14.98
CA ALA A 437 -3.72 5.63 -15.09
C ALA A 437 -3.21 5.02 -16.41
N ALA A 438 -3.31 3.69 -16.54
CA ALA A 438 -2.73 2.96 -17.65
C ALA A 438 -3.77 2.60 -18.75
N PHE A 439 -5.05 2.88 -18.53
CA PHE A 439 -6.18 2.28 -19.27
C PHE A 439 -6.30 2.66 -20.75
N ASP A 440 -5.49 3.58 -21.22
CA ASP A 440 -5.39 3.95 -22.65
C ASP A 440 -4.56 2.96 -23.48
N GLN A 441 -3.57 2.29 -22.86
CA GLN A 441 -2.68 1.37 -23.56
C GLN A 441 -2.51 0.01 -22.84
N PHE A 442 -2.92 -0.10 -21.59
CA PHE A 442 -2.73 -1.30 -20.74
C PHE A 442 -3.97 -1.56 -19.89
N LYS A 443 -4.20 -2.80 -19.49
CA LYS A 443 -5.30 -3.15 -18.57
C LYS A 443 -5.20 -2.48 -17.21
N ASN A 444 -3.96 -2.28 -16.72
CA ASN A 444 -3.68 -1.69 -15.42
C ASN A 444 -2.20 -1.25 -15.31
N PHE A 445 -1.85 -0.60 -14.19
CA PHE A 445 -0.49 -0.14 -13.94
C PHE A 445 0.54 -1.29 -13.80
N MET A 446 0.11 -2.48 -13.38
CA MET A 446 1.00 -3.64 -13.24
C MET A 446 1.46 -4.13 -14.62
N GLU A 447 0.55 -4.21 -15.59
CA GLU A 447 0.89 -4.59 -16.97
C GLU A 447 1.84 -3.56 -17.60
N ARG A 448 1.56 -2.26 -17.43
CA ARG A 448 2.47 -1.18 -17.89
C ARG A 448 3.87 -1.32 -17.27
N GLY A 449 3.93 -1.54 -15.97
CA GLY A 449 5.20 -1.71 -15.25
C GLY A 449 5.96 -2.97 -15.67
N LYS A 450 5.28 -4.10 -15.87
CA LYS A 450 5.88 -5.34 -16.39
C LYS A 450 6.41 -5.15 -17.81
N THR A 451 5.68 -4.44 -18.65
CA THR A 451 6.13 -4.11 -20.02
C THR A 451 7.39 -3.24 -19.99
N PHE A 452 7.44 -2.22 -19.12
CA PHE A 452 8.64 -1.42 -18.93
C PHE A 452 9.84 -2.28 -18.50
N LYS A 453 9.65 -3.15 -17.51
CA LYS A 453 10.69 -4.09 -17.04
C LYS A 453 11.16 -5.02 -18.15
N ALA A 454 10.25 -5.55 -18.95
CA ALA A 454 10.59 -6.45 -20.06
C ALA A 454 11.43 -5.72 -21.13
N ILE A 455 11.09 -4.48 -21.50
CA ILE A 455 11.83 -3.66 -22.45
C ILE A 455 13.26 -3.41 -21.91
N VAL A 456 13.37 -2.89 -20.67
CA VAL A 456 14.66 -2.54 -20.06
C VAL A 456 15.56 -3.76 -19.89
N ASN A 457 15.01 -4.90 -19.43
CA ASN A 457 15.79 -6.13 -19.24
C ASN A 457 16.13 -6.83 -20.58
N GLY A 458 15.37 -6.55 -21.64
CA GLY A 458 15.61 -7.13 -22.97
C GLY A 458 16.76 -6.50 -23.74
N TRP A 459 17.34 -5.37 -23.30
CA TRP A 459 18.47 -4.76 -23.96
C TRP A 459 19.73 -5.61 -23.80
N ARG A 460 20.42 -5.83 -24.93
CA ARG A 460 21.71 -6.52 -24.96
C ARG A 460 22.83 -5.56 -24.60
N GLU A 461 23.86 -6.07 -23.93
CA GLU A 461 25.08 -5.32 -23.64
C GLU A 461 25.88 -5.09 -24.92
#